data_30953e6fc3cf76b373fa0c98cf0d133e
#
_entry.id   30953e6fc3cf76b373fa0c98cf0d133e
#
_cell.length_a   1.000
_cell.length_b   1.000
_cell.length_c   1.000
_cell.angle_alpha   90.00
_cell.angle_beta   90.00
_cell.angle_gamma   90.00
#
_symmetry.space_group_name_H-M   'P 1'
#
loop_
_entity.id
_entity.type
_entity.pdbx_description
1 polymer ?
#
loop_
_entity_poly.entity_id
_entity_poly.type
_entity_poly.pdbx_seq_one_letter_code
_entity_poly.pdbx_strand_id
1 'polypeptide(L)'
;MILTIILFILILGVIVLVHEGGHFLFAKLTGVHVYEFSIGMGPLVVKKIAKDKTQYSIRAIPIGGFVSLAGEEIDEEERKKTKGHNLQDKKVWQRFLVMFMGVGFNFIFAFLLLFFVGIIFGAQSTKPVINNVTEGYPAQVAGLQ
;
A
#
# COMPACT_ATOMS: atom_id res chain seq x y z
N MET A 1 6.75 -24.11 -4.60
CA MET A 1 5.39 -23.71 -5.03
C MET A 1 4.56 -23.15 -3.89
N ILE A 2 4.32 -23.86 -2.78
CA ILE A 2 3.51 -23.36 -1.64
C ILE A 2 4.11 -22.08 -1.02
N LEU A 3 5.42 -22.05 -0.75
CA LEU A 3 6.10 -20.88 -0.19
C LEU A 3 5.93 -19.64 -1.10
N THR A 4 6.03 -19.81 -2.42
CA THR A 4 5.85 -18.72 -3.38
C THR A 4 4.44 -18.11 -3.30
N ILE A 5 3.42 -18.97 -3.15
CA ILE A 5 2.03 -18.53 -3.00
C ILE A 5 1.86 -17.76 -1.68
N ILE A 6 2.42 -18.29 -0.59
CA ILE A 6 2.35 -17.61 0.73
C ILE A 6 3.02 -16.23 0.67
N LEU A 7 4.23 -16.15 0.10
CA LEU A 7 4.94 -14.89 -0.05
C LEU A 7 4.18 -13.90 -0.94
N PHE A 8 3.60 -14.38 -2.04
CA PHE A 8 2.77 -13.55 -2.92
C PHE A 8 1.57 -12.94 -2.18
N ILE A 9 0.83 -13.77 -1.43
CA ILE A 9 -0.32 -13.33 -0.64
C ILE A 9 0.10 -12.30 0.42
N LEU A 10 1.22 -12.55 1.09
CA LEU A 10 1.74 -11.64 2.11
C LEU A 10 2.15 -10.29 1.52
N ILE A 11 2.89 -10.29 0.43
CA ILE A 11 3.32 -9.06 -0.28
C ILE A 11 2.10 -8.28 -0.77
N LEU A 12 1.15 -8.97 -1.42
CA LEU A 12 -0.08 -8.35 -1.88
C LEU A 12 -0.87 -7.73 -0.71
N GLY A 13 -0.97 -8.45 0.40
CA GLY A 13 -1.62 -7.97 1.62
C GLY A 13 -0.99 -6.68 2.16
N VAL A 14 0.34 -6.62 2.19
CA VAL A 14 1.08 -5.41 2.61
C VAL A 14 0.82 -4.24 1.65
N ILE A 15 0.87 -4.46 0.34
CA ILE A 15 0.62 -3.42 -0.67
C ILE A 15 -0.79 -2.85 -0.52
N VAL A 16 -1.81 -3.72 -0.35
CA VAL A 16 -3.18 -3.27 -0.15
C VAL A 16 -3.33 -2.53 1.17
N LEU A 17 -2.72 -3.02 2.25
CA LEU A 17 -2.78 -2.34 3.56
C LEU A 17 -2.15 -0.94 3.52
N VAL A 18 -1.04 -0.77 2.81
CA VAL A 18 -0.40 0.55 2.59
C VAL A 18 -1.32 1.46 1.78
N HIS A 19 -1.97 0.94 0.75
CA HIS A 19 -2.96 1.64 -0.06
C HIS A 19 -4.13 2.16 0.78
N GLU A 20 -4.78 1.27 1.53
CA GLU A 20 -5.89 1.61 2.42
C GLU A 20 -5.46 2.58 3.53
N GLY A 21 -4.21 2.43 4.02
CA GLY A 21 -3.58 3.36 4.96
C GLY A 21 -3.49 4.78 4.42
N GLY A 22 -3.26 4.95 3.12
CA GLY A 22 -3.27 6.24 2.43
C GLY A 22 -4.65 6.91 2.47
N HIS A 23 -5.70 6.19 2.08
CA HIS A 23 -7.09 6.65 2.16
C HIS A 23 -7.47 7.00 3.60
N PHE A 24 -7.17 6.11 4.54
CA PHE A 24 -7.43 6.28 5.96
C PHE A 24 -6.80 7.56 6.52
N LEU A 25 -5.50 7.75 6.31
CA LEU A 25 -4.79 8.90 6.85
C LEU A 25 -5.33 10.21 6.30
N PHE A 26 -5.54 10.30 5.00
CA PHE A 26 -6.04 11.51 4.37
C PHE A 26 -7.52 11.77 4.65
N ALA A 27 -8.33 10.73 4.84
CA ALA A 27 -9.70 10.89 5.36
C ALA A 27 -9.68 11.55 6.74
N LYS A 28 -8.83 11.07 7.64
CA LYS A 28 -8.67 11.68 8.98
C LYS A 28 -8.18 13.12 8.92
N LEU A 29 -7.16 13.41 8.12
CA LEU A 29 -6.60 14.76 7.97
C LEU A 29 -7.58 15.75 7.38
N THR A 30 -8.46 15.31 6.50
CA THR A 30 -9.50 16.16 5.89
C THR A 30 -10.80 16.21 6.68
N GLY A 31 -10.88 15.50 7.81
CA GLY A 31 -12.04 15.45 8.68
C GLY A 31 -13.21 14.66 8.08
N VAL A 32 -12.93 13.69 7.21
CA VAL A 32 -13.90 12.68 6.78
C VAL A 32 -14.03 11.63 7.89
N HIS A 33 -15.26 11.26 8.24
CA HIS A 33 -15.49 10.23 9.23
C HIS A 33 -15.15 8.84 8.64
N VAL A 34 -14.35 8.08 9.37
CA VAL A 34 -14.00 6.70 9.00
C VAL A 34 -14.80 5.76 9.89
N TYR A 35 -15.65 4.96 9.29
CA TYR A 35 -16.42 3.94 10.02
C TYR A 35 -15.55 2.76 10.43
N GLU A 36 -14.81 2.21 9.49
CA GLU A 36 -13.99 1.03 9.73
C GLU A 36 -12.67 1.10 8.95
N PHE A 37 -11.59 0.68 9.63
CA PHE A 37 -10.32 0.34 9.01
C PHE A 37 -10.03 -1.13 9.32
N SER A 38 -10.00 -1.97 8.30
CA SER A 38 -9.88 -3.42 8.43
C SER A 38 -8.59 -3.95 7.85
N ILE A 39 -7.94 -4.83 8.61
CA ILE A 39 -6.87 -5.69 8.12
C ILE A 39 -7.48 -7.04 7.76
N GLY A 40 -7.36 -7.42 6.48
CA GLY A 40 -7.97 -8.63 5.96
C GLY A 40 -9.43 -8.44 5.53
N MET A 41 -10.02 -9.52 5.07
CA MET A 41 -11.39 -9.63 4.56
C MET A 41 -12.16 -10.77 5.23
N GLY A 42 -13.45 -10.89 4.96
CA GLY A 42 -14.31 -11.96 5.47
C GLY A 42 -14.84 -11.73 6.87
N PRO A 43 -15.11 -12.80 7.64
CA PRO A 43 -15.70 -12.71 8.97
C PRO A 43 -14.83 -11.94 9.96
N LEU A 44 -15.47 -11.15 10.82
CA LEU A 44 -14.81 -10.38 11.88
C LEU A 44 -14.24 -11.32 12.94
N VAL A 45 -12.95 -11.17 13.26
CA VAL A 45 -12.28 -11.93 14.33
C VAL A 45 -12.09 -11.05 15.57
N VAL A 46 -11.52 -9.86 15.39
CA VAL A 46 -11.26 -8.91 16.48
C VAL A 46 -11.67 -7.52 16.03
N LYS A 47 -12.28 -6.75 16.94
CA LYS A 47 -12.56 -5.33 16.73
C LYS A 47 -12.22 -4.49 17.96
N LYS A 48 -11.81 -3.25 17.71
CA LYS A 48 -11.62 -2.22 18.72
C LYS A 48 -12.20 -0.91 18.20
N ILE A 49 -13.04 -0.25 19.01
CA ILE A 49 -13.60 1.06 18.66
C ILE A 49 -12.75 2.12 19.37
N ALA A 50 -12.23 3.06 18.59
CA ALA A 50 -11.47 4.20 19.09
C ALA A 50 -12.40 5.32 19.62
N LYS A 51 -11.80 6.32 20.28
CA LYS A 51 -12.55 7.46 20.87
C LYS A 51 -13.31 8.28 19.81
N ASP A 52 -12.80 8.33 18.60
CA ASP A 52 -13.38 9.00 17.43
C ASP A 52 -14.43 8.16 16.68
N LYS A 53 -14.86 7.06 17.31
CA LYS A 53 -15.83 6.08 16.81
C LYS A 53 -15.36 5.27 15.58
N THR A 54 -14.11 5.37 15.17
CA THR A 54 -13.56 4.51 14.13
C THR A 54 -13.41 3.09 14.67
N GLN A 55 -13.92 2.11 13.95
CA GLN A 55 -13.72 0.70 14.23
C GLN A 55 -12.43 0.23 13.56
N TYR A 56 -11.50 -0.31 14.33
CA TYR A 56 -10.35 -1.05 13.82
C TYR A 56 -10.66 -2.54 13.93
N SER A 57 -10.49 -3.26 12.84
CA SER A 57 -10.84 -4.68 12.80
C SER A 57 -9.76 -5.54 12.16
N ILE A 58 -9.72 -6.80 12.62
CA ILE A 58 -8.95 -7.87 11.99
C ILE A 58 -9.95 -8.93 11.56
N ARG A 59 -9.84 -9.34 10.30
CA ARG A 59 -10.75 -10.32 9.69
C ARG A 59 -10.04 -11.63 9.37
N ALA A 60 -10.80 -12.68 9.18
CA ALA A 60 -10.29 -14.06 9.14
C ALA A 60 -9.40 -14.36 7.93
N ILE A 61 -9.61 -13.68 6.81
CA ILE A 61 -8.82 -13.88 5.59
C ILE A 61 -7.74 -12.80 5.53
N PRO A 62 -6.45 -13.15 5.72
CA PRO A 62 -5.35 -12.18 5.79
C PRO A 62 -4.93 -11.67 4.39
N ILE A 63 -5.88 -11.40 3.54
CA ILE A 63 -5.65 -10.89 2.18
C ILE A 63 -6.23 -9.49 2.11
N GLY A 64 -5.36 -8.49 1.91
CA GLY A 64 -5.78 -7.11 1.76
C GLY A 64 -6.31 -6.47 3.03
N GLY A 65 -7.26 -5.60 2.85
CA GLY A 65 -7.95 -4.82 3.87
C GLY A 65 -8.94 -3.89 3.19
N PHE A 66 -9.58 -3.03 3.97
CA PHE A 66 -10.42 -1.95 3.42
C PHE A 66 -10.56 -0.81 4.42
N VAL A 67 -10.89 0.33 3.91
CA VAL A 67 -11.33 1.50 4.69
C VAL A 67 -12.75 1.85 4.26
N SER A 68 -13.67 2.02 5.22
CA SER A 68 -15.03 2.48 4.95
C SER A 68 -15.17 3.94 5.37
N LEU A 69 -15.48 4.79 4.40
CA LEU A 69 -15.57 6.24 4.58
C LEU A 69 -17.02 6.71 4.55
N ALA A 70 -17.33 7.69 5.39
CA ALA A 70 -18.66 8.32 5.38
C ALA A 70 -18.88 9.05 4.04
N GLY A 71 -20.01 8.75 3.40
CA GLY A 71 -20.40 9.34 2.11
C GLY A 71 -19.77 8.66 0.90
N GLU A 72 -19.14 7.51 1.05
CA GLU A 72 -18.67 6.69 -0.06
C GLU A 72 -19.85 5.92 -0.69
N GLU A 73 -20.70 5.36 0.12
CA GLU A 73 -21.97 4.76 -0.32
C GLU A 73 -23.09 5.80 -0.31
N ILE A 74 -24.06 5.62 -1.22
CA ILE A 74 -25.20 6.54 -1.39
C ILE A 74 -26.32 6.10 -0.43
N ASP A 75 -26.07 6.10 0.87
CA ASP A 75 -27.11 5.96 1.87
C ASP A 75 -27.46 7.36 2.44
N GLU A 76 -28.65 7.84 2.08
CA GLU A 76 -29.13 9.16 2.53
C GLU A 76 -29.33 9.25 4.05
N GLU A 77 -29.67 8.13 4.72
CA GLU A 77 -29.88 8.13 6.17
C GLU A 77 -28.56 8.20 6.92
N GLU A 78 -27.54 7.43 6.49
CA GLU A 78 -26.19 7.52 7.05
C GLU A 78 -25.54 8.87 6.79
N ARG A 79 -25.75 9.42 5.61
CA ARG A 79 -25.26 10.72 5.20
C ARG A 79 -25.80 11.86 6.08
N LYS A 80 -27.05 11.77 6.54
CA LYS A 80 -27.64 12.73 7.48
C LYS A 80 -27.01 12.67 8.87
N LYS A 81 -26.63 11.47 9.34
CA LYS A 81 -26.00 11.26 10.66
C LYS A 81 -24.58 11.82 10.73
N THR A 82 -23.86 11.84 9.60
CA THR A 82 -22.47 12.30 9.49
C THR A 82 -22.32 13.61 8.72
N LYS A 83 -23.37 14.42 8.67
CA LYS A 83 -23.41 15.72 7.95
C LYS A 83 -22.18 16.58 8.27
N GLY A 84 -21.49 17.06 7.25
CA GLY A 84 -20.24 17.82 7.36
C GLY A 84 -18.98 16.97 7.49
N HIS A 85 -19.11 15.66 7.72
CA HIS A 85 -18.01 14.69 7.80
C HIS A 85 -18.03 13.66 6.70
N ASN A 86 -18.95 13.76 5.74
CA ASN A 86 -18.96 12.89 4.57
C ASN A 86 -17.89 13.32 3.57
N LEU A 87 -17.35 12.36 2.82
CA LEU A 87 -16.40 12.62 1.74
C LEU A 87 -17.00 13.62 0.72
N GLN A 88 -18.29 13.50 0.42
CA GLN A 88 -18.98 14.36 -0.55
C GLN A 88 -19.16 15.81 -0.05
N ASP A 89 -19.16 16.04 1.27
CA ASP A 89 -19.28 17.37 1.86
C ASP A 89 -17.95 18.16 1.84
N LYS A 90 -16.86 17.49 1.46
CA LYS A 90 -15.52 18.08 1.41
C LYS A 90 -15.25 18.82 0.10
N LYS A 91 -14.30 19.76 0.14
CA LYS A 91 -13.86 20.47 -1.06
C LYS A 91 -13.30 19.48 -2.10
N VAL A 92 -13.41 19.83 -3.38
CA VAL A 92 -12.98 18.94 -4.49
C VAL A 92 -11.53 18.48 -4.31
N TRP A 93 -10.60 19.36 -3.95
CA TRP A 93 -9.20 19.02 -3.75
C TRP A 93 -8.97 18.05 -2.56
N GLN A 94 -9.79 18.16 -1.48
CA GLN A 94 -9.73 17.24 -0.33
C GLN A 94 -10.20 15.84 -0.74
N ARG A 95 -11.30 15.76 -1.49
CA ARG A 95 -11.80 14.50 -2.06
C ARG A 95 -10.75 13.86 -2.97
N PHE A 96 -10.16 14.69 -3.85
CA PHE A 96 -9.08 14.24 -4.72
C PHE A 96 -7.90 13.67 -3.91
N LEU A 97 -7.44 14.37 -2.87
CA LEU A 97 -6.34 13.88 -2.03
C LEU A 97 -6.68 12.55 -1.35
N VAL A 98 -7.89 12.43 -0.76
CA VAL A 98 -8.30 11.17 -0.12
C VAL A 98 -8.25 10.02 -1.13
N MET A 99 -8.81 10.21 -2.34
CA MET A 99 -8.83 9.17 -3.37
C MET A 99 -7.45 8.88 -3.97
N PHE A 100 -6.65 9.91 -4.20
CA PHE A 100 -5.33 9.79 -4.81
C PHE A 100 -4.30 9.14 -3.88
N MET A 101 -4.40 9.38 -2.57
CA MET A 101 -3.35 8.99 -1.63
C MET A 101 -3.31 7.49 -1.30
N GLY A 102 -4.30 6.73 -1.68
CA GLY A 102 -4.17 5.27 -1.72
C GLY A 102 -3.02 4.85 -2.63
N VAL A 103 -3.06 5.28 -3.88
CA VAL A 103 -1.99 5.03 -4.87
C VAL A 103 -0.70 5.76 -4.48
N GLY A 104 -0.81 7.01 -4.00
CA GLY A 104 0.34 7.82 -3.57
C GLY A 104 1.17 7.15 -2.49
N PHE A 105 0.53 6.50 -1.51
CA PHE A 105 1.23 5.75 -0.46
C PHE A 105 1.96 4.53 -1.00
N ASN A 106 1.42 3.84 -2.00
CA ASN A 106 2.13 2.74 -2.64
C ASN A 106 3.40 3.23 -3.37
N PHE A 107 3.35 4.40 -4.03
CA PHE A 107 4.55 5.02 -4.62
C PHE A 107 5.59 5.39 -3.56
N ILE A 108 5.17 6.03 -2.47
CA ILE A 108 6.07 6.38 -1.37
C ILE A 108 6.68 5.11 -0.77
N PHE A 109 5.88 4.09 -0.54
CA PHE A 109 6.33 2.81 0.00
C PHE A 109 7.34 2.12 -0.92
N ALA A 110 7.07 2.06 -2.23
CA ALA A 110 7.99 1.49 -3.21
C ALA A 110 9.32 2.25 -3.25
N PHE A 111 9.27 3.59 -3.23
CA PHE A 111 10.47 4.44 -3.18
C PHE A 111 11.31 4.16 -1.92
N LEU A 112 10.67 4.14 -0.75
CA LEU A 112 11.35 3.87 0.52
C LEU A 112 11.95 2.47 0.53
N LEU A 113 11.22 1.46 0.03
CA LEU A 113 11.69 0.09 -0.05
C LEU A 113 12.94 -0.01 -0.93
N LEU A 114 12.91 0.57 -2.13
CA LEU A 114 14.07 0.59 -3.04
C LEU A 114 15.25 1.36 -2.46
N PHE A 115 14.98 2.48 -1.78
CA PHE A 115 16.00 3.28 -1.10
C PHE A 115 16.72 2.46 -0.02
N PHE A 116 15.99 1.77 0.85
CA PHE A 116 16.58 0.92 1.89
C PHE A 116 17.29 -0.30 1.32
N VAL A 117 16.73 -0.94 0.29
CA VAL A 117 17.41 -2.04 -0.42
C VAL A 117 18.73 -1.55 -1.02
N GLY A 118 18.74 -0.37 -1.66
CA GLY A 118 19.95 0.22 -2.21
C GLY A 118 21.02 0.54 -1.15
N ILE A 119 20.61 1.00 0.04
CA ILE A 119 21.55 1.25 1.16
C ILE A 119 22.12 -0.06 1.71
N ILE A 120 21.30 -1.09 1.89
CA ILE A 120 21.68 -2.34 2.55
C ILE A 120 22.52 -3.23 1.62
N PHE A 121 22.09 -3.36 0.37
CA PHE A 121 22.71 -4.28 -0.60
C PHE A 121 23.65 -3.59 -1.61
N GLY A 122 23.68 -2.25 -1.61
CA GLY A 122 24.39 -1.45 -2.59
C GLY A 122 23.71 -1.39 -3.95
N ALA A 123 24.14 -0.48 -4.81
CA ALA A 123 23.72 -0.43 -6.20
C ALA A 123 24.60 -1.40 -7.01
N GLN A 124 23.98 -2.25 -7.83
CA GLN A 124 24.72 -3.10 -8.74
C GLN A 124 25.53 -2.23 -9.71
N SER A 125 26.85 -2.46 -9.75
CA SER A 125 27.73 -1.80 -10.72
C SER A 125 27.36 -2.28 -12.13
N THR A 126 26.94 -1.37 -12.97
CA THR A 126 26.73 -1.63 -14.41
C THR A 126 28.02 -1.62 -15.22
N LYS A 127 29.18 -1.61 -14.54
CA LYS A 127 30.45 -1.71 -15.26
C LYS A 127 30.47 -3.06 -16.00
N PRO A 128 30.72 -3.05 -17.31
CA PRO A 128 30.89 -4.30 -18.05
C PRO A 128 32.08 -5.05 -17.49
N VAL A 129 31.83 -6.19 -16.88
CA VAL A 129 32.87 -7.08 -16.37
C VAL A 129 32.94 -8.28 -17.31
N ILE A 130 34.12 -8.50 -17.87
CA ILE A 130 34.38 -9.72 -18.65
C ILE A 130 34.55 -10.87 -17.65
N ASN A 131 33.61 -11.78 -17.65
CA ASN A 131 33.54 -12.84 -16.64
C ASN A 131 34.37 -14.08 -17.08
N ASN A 132 34.61 -14.24 -18.39
CA ASN A 132 35.39 -15.32 -18.92
C ASN A 132 35.87 -15.01 -20.34
N VAL A 133 37.09 -15.37 -20.65
CA VAL A 133 37.67 -15.26 -22.00
C VAL A 133 37.87 -16.67 -22.52
N THR A 134 37.21 -17.04 -23.62
CA THR A 134 37.32 -18.34 -24.21
C THR A 134 38.71 -18.51 -24.89
N GLU A 135 39.44 -19.56 -24.54
CA GLU A 135 40.73 -19.85 -25.10
C GLU A 135 40.69 -20.03 -26.62
N GLY A 136 41.68 -19.49 -27.32
CA GLY A 136 41.80 -19.58 -28.79
C GLY A 136 40.99 -18.56 -29.56
N TYR A 137 40.20 -17.67 -28.90
CA TYR A 137 39.39 -16.63 -29.55
C TYR A 137 40.09 -15.25 -29.56
N PRO A 138 39.68 -14.33 -30.45
CA PRO A 138 40.33 -13.05 -30.63
C PRO A 138 40.46 -12.19 -29.35
N ALA A 139 39.57 -12.37 -28.39
CA ALA A 139 39.62 -11.64 -27.12
C ALA A 139 40.86 -12.03 -26.30
N GLN A 140 41.24 -13.31 -26.27
CA GLN A 140 42.46 -13.78 -25.61
C GLN A 140 43.70 -13.28 -26.34
N VAL A 141 43.71 -13.33 -27.69
CA VAL A 141 44.82 -12.84 -28.51
C VAL A 141 45.04 -11.35 -28.33
N ALA A 142 43.96 -10.57 -28.06
CA ALA A 142 44.00 -9.16 -27.74
C ALA A 142 44.48 -8.84 -26.30
N GLY A 143 44.78 -9.87 -25.49
CA GLY A 143 45.31 -9.71 -24.13
C GLY A 143 44.27 -9.46 -23.04
N LEU A 144 43.00 -9.74 -23.29
CA LEU A 144 41.98 -9.75 -22.25
C LEU A 144 42.12 -11.00 -21.39
N GLN A 145 42.13 -10.82 -20.06
CA GLN A 145 42.23 -11.88 -19.05
C GLN A 145 41.00 -11.92 -18.16
#